data_b4c567a6a3cc0b49fce76ac68a23f8e3
#
_entry.id   b4c567a6a3cc0b49fce76ac68a23f8e3
#
_cell.length_a   1.000
_cell.length_b   1.000
_cell.length_c   1.000
_cell.angle_alpha   90.00
_cell.angle_beta   90.00
_cell.angle_gamma   90.00
#
_symmetry.space_group_name_H-M   'P 1'
#
loop_
_entity.id
_entity.type
_entity.pdbx_description
1 polymer ?
#
loop_
_entity_poly.entity_id
_entity_poly.type
_entity_poly.pdbx_seq_one_letter_code
_entity_poly.pdbx_strand_id
1 'polypeptide(L)'
;MSARAIRTLSEAEVLRHWADLYAAGKHQGYAPPNPEPYLGRDATWVEVEVPHDLYDADWNTDAANLSPTQLARAERYARMPGSLPPGMAGYMGRRAKRRLGKLFVSDGNHRAYAAFLRGSPTAHFYMPQSEWRRFQQVQEGIQI
;
A
#
# COMPACT_ATOMS: atom_id res chain seq x y z
N MET A 1 -12.89 12.49 1.66
CA MET A 1 -12.37 11.31 2.41
C MET A 1 -10.88 11.48 2.56
N SER A 2 -10.32 11.18 3.73
CA SER A 2 -8.89 11.32 4.00
C SER A 2 -8.28 9.95 4.33
N ALA A 3 -6.96 9.86 4.20
CA ALA A 3 -6.22 8.69 4.65
C ALA A 3 -6.20 8.67 6.18
N ARG A 4 -6.21 7.48 6.77
CA ARG A 4 -6.15 7.35 8.22
C ARG A 4 -5.35 6.13 8.65
N ALA A 5 -4.72 6.23 9.82
CA ALA A 5 -4.05 5.11 10.44
C ALA A 5 -5.09 4.19 11.10
N ILE A 6 -4.95 2.88 10.87
CA ILE A 6 -5.81 1.86 11.47
C ILE A 6 -5.18 1.39 12.78
N ARG A 7 -3.87 1.14 12.77
CA ARG A 7 -3.14 0.66 13.95
C ARG A 7 -1.65 0.88 13.76
N THR A 8 -0.92 0.86 14.88
CA THR A 8 0.54 0.86 14.87
C THR A 8 1.06 -0.55 15.09
N LEU A 9 2.23 -0.84 14.52
CA LEU A 9 2.90 -2.13 14.65
C LEU A 9 4.39 -1.88 14.85
N SER A 10 5.07 -2.84 15.48
CA SER A 10 6.52 -2.86 15.46
C SER A 10 7.01 -3.44 14.13
N GLU A 11 8.28 -3.20 13.80
CA GLU A 11 8.89 -3.81 12.63
C GLU A 11 8.81 -5.34 12.72
N ALA A 12 9.00 -5.91 13.91
CA ALA A 12 8.90 -7.34 14.12
C ALA A 12 7.49 -7.88 13.80
N GLU A 13 6.46 -7.11 14.15
CA GLU A 13 5.09 -7.49 13.83
C GLU A 13 4.81 -7.44 12.33
N VAL A 14 5.34 -6.44 11.63
CA VAL A 14 5.21 -6.34 10.17
C VAL A 14 5.89 -7.55 9.52
N LEU A 15 7.08 -7.91 9.96
CA LEU A 15 7.81 -9.07 9.45
C LEU A 15 7.04 -10.37 9.70
N ARG A 16 6.44 -10.52 10.88
CA ARG A 16 5.63 -11.69 11.21
C ARG A 16 4.40 -11.77 10.32
N HIS A 17 3.69 -10.66 10.16
CA HIS A 17 2.54 -10.60 9.27
C HIS A 17 2.93 -10.93 7.84
N TRP A 18 4.08 -10.41 7.40
CA TRP A 18 4.59 -10.72 6.07
C TRP A 18 4.86 -12.21 5.89
N ALA A 19 5.50 -12.84 6.88
CA ALA A 19 5.78 -14.27 6.82
C ALA A 19 4.50 -15.11 6.79
N ASP A 20 3.51 -14.74 7.61
CA ASP A 20 2.22 -15.43 7.64
C ASP A 20 1.48 -15.29 6.32
N LEU A 21 1.48 -14.10 5.75
CA LEU A 21 0.84 -13.84 4.46
C LEU A 21 1.56 -14.56 3.33
N TYR A 22 2.89 -14.68 3.42
CA TYR A 22 3.67 -15.43 2.43
C TYR A 22 3.26 -16.90 2.43
N ALA A 23 3.14 -17.50 3.59
CA ALA A 23 2.70 -18.88 3.73
C ALA A 23 1.27 -19.07 3.18
N ALA A 24 0.36 -18.14 3.51
CA ALA A 24 -1.01 -18.16 3.02
C ALA A 24 -1.07 -17.90 1.52
N GLY A 25 -0.25 -17.00 1.02
CA GLY A 25 -0.21 -16.62 -0.40
C GLY A 25 0.15 -17.77 -1.30
N LYS A 26 0.98 -18.69 -0.83
CA LYS A 26 1.29 -19.90 -1.59
C LYS A 26 0.07 -20.78 -1.85
N HIS A 27 -0.87 -20.77 -0.90
CA HIS A 27 -2.09 -21.55 -1.01
C HIS A 27 -3.22 -20.80 -1.70
N GLN A 28 -3.19 -19.46 -1.61
CA GLN A 28 -4.26 -18.60 -2.13
C GLN A 28 -3.95 -18.00 -3.49
N GLY A 29 -2.74 -18.19 -3.99
CA GLY A 29 -2.37 -17.74 -5.33
C GLY A 29 -2.02 -16.27 -5.44
N TYR A 30 -1.71 -15.57 -4.35
CA TYR A 30 -1.20 -14.21 -4.40
C TYR A 30 0.07 -14.07 -3.57
N ALA A 31 0.90 -13.10 -3.93
CA ALA A 31 2.14 -12.82 -3.23
C ALA A 31 1.89 -11.82 -2.08
N PRO A 32 2.55 -12.00 -0.92
CA PRO A 32 2.46 -11.04 0.18
C PRO A 32 3.26 -9.77 -0.15
N PRO A 33 3.04 -8.68 0.61
CA PRO A 33 3.86 -7.49 0.46
C PRO A 33 5.30 -7.77 0.89
N ASN A 34 6.24 -7.05 0.28
CA ASN A 34 7.65 -7.17 0.62
C ASN A 34 8.10 -5.94 1.43
N PRO A 35 8.36 -6.09 2.74
CA PRO A 35 8.80 -4.96 3.56
C PRO A 35 10.29 -4.64 3.42
N GLU A 36 11.07 -5.51 2.79
CA GLU A 36 12.53 -5.41 2.77
C GLU A 36 13.08 -4.01 2.44
N PRO A 37 12.55 -3.28 1.43
CA PRO A 37 13.07 -1.95 1.13
C PRO A 37 12.98 -0.94 2.27
N TYR A 38 12.16 -1.21 3.27
CA TYR A 38 11.89 -0.29 4.38
C TYR A 38 12.50 -0.71 5.71
N LEU A 39 13.09 -1.92 5.76
CA LEU A 39 13.62 -2.45 7.02
C LEU A 39 14.76 -1.56 7.54
N GLY A 40 14.77 -1.37 8.86
CA GLY A 40 15.79 -0.57 9.53
C GLY A 40 15.56 0.93 9.50
N ARG A 41 14.56 1.40 8.77
CA ARG A 41 14.25 2.84 8.70
C ARG A 41 13.50 3.33 9.92
N ASP A 42 12.65 2.50 10.48
CA ASP A 42 11.78 2.89 11.57
C ASP A 42 11.40 1.66 12.39
N ALA A 43 11.49 1.79 13.72
CA ALA A 43 11.10 0.72 14.62
C ALA A 43 9.56 0.57 14.69
N THR A 44 8.83 1.64 14.41
CA THR A 44 7.37 1.68 14.44
C THR A 44 6.82 1.83 13.04
N TRP A 45 5.84 1.01 12.73
CA TRP A 45 5.12 1.02 11.47
C TRP A 45 3.66 1.30 11.72
N VAL A 46 2.94 1.69 10.68
CA VAL A 46 1.50 1.89 10.73
C VAL A 46 0.84 1.11 9.61
N GLU A 47 -0.33 0.58 9.89
CA GLU A 47 -1.25 0.13 8.84
C GLU A 47 -2.21 1.28 8.58
N VAL A 48 -2.34 1.67 7.31
CA VAL A 48 -3.15 2.82 6.92
C VAL A 48 -4.16 2.40 5.87
N GLU A 49 -5.31 3.07 5.87
CA GLU A 49 -6.24 2.98 4.75
C GLU A 49 -6.23 4.31 4.01
N VAL A 50 -6.15 4.24 2.69
CA VAL A 50 -5.87 5.39 1.85
C VAL A 50 -6.89 5.42 0.70
N PRO A 51 -7.63 6.53 0.55
CA PRO A 51 -8.49 6.71 -0.62
C PRO A 51 -7.69 6.59 -1.91
N HIS A 52 -8.32 6.08 -2.96
CA HIS A 52 -7.63 5.78 -4.21
C HIS A 52 -7.04 7.01 -4.91
N ASP A 53 -7.50 8.20 -4.57
CA ASP A 53 -6.96 9.46 -5.12
C ASP A 53 -5.78 10.01 -4.33
N LEU A 54 -5.38 9.36 -3.24
CA LEU A 54 -4.27 9.83 -2.39
C LEU A 54 -3.02 8.95 -2.48
N TYR A 55 -2.97 8.01 -3.41
CA TYR A 55 -1.76 7.24 -3.66
C TYR A 55 -1.52 7.09 -5.16
N ASP A 56 -0.25 6.90 -5.51
CA ASP A 56 0.17 6.62 -6.88
C ASP A 56 0.56 5.15 -6.98
N ALA A 57 -0.21 4.41 -7.74
CA ALA A 57 0.05 3.02 -8.09
C ALA A 57 0.11 2.90 -9.62
N ASP A 58 0.55 1.77 -10.12
CA ASP A 58 0.67 1.57 -11.56
C ASP A 58 -0.67 1.75 -12.28
N TRP A 59 -1.75 1.31 -11.65
CA TRP A 59 -3.07 1.30 -12.30
C TRP A 59 -3.73 2.69 -12.34
N ASN A 60 -3.44 3.58 -11.38
CA ASN A 60 -4.13 4.87 -11.29
C ASN A 60 -3.29 6.06 -11.75
N THR A 61 -2.03 5.85 -12.07
CA THR A 61 -1.17 6.89 -12.66
C THR A 61 -1.12 6.76 -14.17
N ASP A 62 -1.15 5.54 -14.68
CA ASP A 62 -1.19 5.27 -16.12
C ASP A 62 -1.82 3.90 -16.34
N ALA A 63 -3.14 3.82 -16.17
CA ALA A 63 -3.89 2.57 -16.30
C ALA A 63 -3.74 1.94 -17.69
N ALA A 64 -3.44 2.73 -18.71
CA ALA A 64 -3.24 2.22 -20.06
C ALA A 64 -2.00 1.34 -20.16
N ASN A 65 -1.08 1.44 -19.19
CA ASN A 65 0.14 0.64 -19.18
C ASN A 65 -0.02 -0.73 -18.54
N LEU A 66 -1.18 -1.02 -17.96
CA LEU A 66 -1.39 -2.35 -17.39
C LEU A 66 -1.54 -3.39 -18.50
N SER A 67 -0.69 -4.41 -18.44
CA SER A 67 -0.78 -5.53 -19.40
C SER A 67 -2.02 -6.37 -19.11
N PRO A 68 -2.49 -7.16 -20.12
CA PRO A 68 -3.59 -8.11 -19.87
C PRO A 68 -3.30 -9.07 -18.71
N THR A 69 -2.05 -9.49 -18.53
CA THR A 69 -1.65 -10.36 -17.43
C THR A 69 -1.82 -9.67 -16.08
N GLN A 70 -1.44 -8.41 -15.98
CA GLN A 70 -1.60 -7.62 -14.75
C GLN A 70 -3.07 -7.39 -14.42
N LEU A 71 -3.88 -7.07 -15.41
CA LEU A 71 -5.32 -6.91 -15.23
C LEU A 71 -5.98 -8.21 -14.77
N ALA A 72 -5.64 -9.32 -15.38
CA ALA A 72 -6.19 -10.63 -15.01
C ALA A 72 -5.80 -10.99 -13.56
N ARG A 73 -4.58 -10.68 -13.15
CA ARG A 73 -4.13 -10.92 -11.78
C ARG A 73 -4.92 -10.07 -10.79
N ALA A 74 -5.12 -8.78 -11.06
CA ALA A 74 -5.91 -7.92 -10.20
C ALA A 74 -7.37 -8.39 -10.11
N GLU A 75 -7.97 -8.80 -11.21
CA GLU A 75 -9.33 -9.34 -11.22
C GLU A 75 -9.44 -10.61 -10.40
N ARG A 76 -8.43 -11.48 -10.49
CA ARG A 76 -8.39 -12.69 -9.68
C ARG A 76 -8.33 -12.36 -8.19
N TYR A 77 -7.48 -11.41 -7.78
CA TYR A 77 -7.42 -10.96 -6.41
C TYR A 77 -8.76 -10.38 -5.94
N ALA A 78 -9.42 -9.61 -6.80
CA ALA A 78 -10.71 -9.02 -6.46
C ALA A 78 -11.79 -10.08 -6.19
N ARG A 79 -11.68 -11.25 -6.80
CA ARG A 79 -12.64 -12.35 -6.61
C ARG A 79 -12.29 -13.28 -5.44
N MET A 80 -11.10 -13.15 -4.86
CA MET A 80 -10.70 -14.00 -3.75
C MET A 80 -11.52 -13.67 -2.50
N PRO A 81 -11.88 -14.69 -1.68
CA PRO A 81 -12.62 -14.44 -0.46
C PRO A 81 -11.76 -13.75 0.60
N GLY A 82 -12.43 -13.04 1.52
CA GLY A 82 -11.76 -12.40 2.64
C GLY A 82 -11.14 -11.06 2.29
N SER A 83 -10.43 -10.50 3.26
CA SER A 83 -9.73 -9.23 3.11
C SER A 83 -8.45 -9.42 2.31
N LEU A 84 -8.15 -8.43 1.45
CA LEU A 84 -6.86 -8.42 0.76
C LEU A 84 -5.77 -8.02 1.76
N PRO A 85 -4.59 -8.67 1.70
CA PRO A 85 -3.48 -8.27 2.58
C PRO A 85 -3.01 -6.86 2.21
N PRO A 86 -2.55 -6.07 3.21
CA PRO A 86 -2.03 -4.75 2.94
C PRO A 86 -0.82 -4.78 1.99
N GLY A 87 -0.72 -3.77 1.14
CA GLY A 87 0.47 -3.55 0.34
C GLY A 87 1.51 -2.77 1.14
N MET A 88 2.54 -2.28 0.44
CA MET A 88 3.58 -1.43 1.00
C MET A 88 3.55 -0.08 0.32
N ALA A 89 3.54 0.98 1.09
CA ALA A 89 3.55 2.34 0.57
C ALA A 89 4.59 3.17 1.31
N GLY A 90 4.99 4.27 0.70
CA GLY A 90 5.92 5.22 1.28
C GLY A 90 5.57 6.63 0.88
N TYR A 91 6.28 7.59 1.50
CA TYR A 91 6.15 8.99 1.18
C TYR A 91 7.54 9.63 1.12
N MET A 92 7.97 10.04 -0.07
CA MET A 92 9.30 10.63 -0.28
C MET A 92 9.28 12.15 -0.44
N GLY A 93 8.09 12.72 -0.48
CA GLY A 93 7.96 14.17 -0.65
C GLY A 93 8.52 14.63 -1.99
N ARG A 94 9.13 15.83 -1.99
CA ARG A 94 9.61 16.47 -3.21
C ARG A 94 10.84 15.80 -3.83
N ARG A 95 11.58 15.03 -3.05
CA ARG A 95 12.86 14.46 -3.49
C ARG A 95 12.73 13.43 -4.60
N ALA A 96 11.59 12.79 -4.72
CA ALA A 96 11.41 11.65 -5.62
C ALA A 96 10.72 12.01 -6.93
N LYS A 97 10.54 13.29 -7.24
CA LYS A 97 9.75 13.74 -8.40
C LYS A 97 8.35 13.13 -8.42
N ARG A 98 7.84 12.75 -7.25
CA ARG A 98 6.50 12.22 -7.08
C ARG A 98 5.52 13.36 -6.85
N ARG A 99 4.24 13.11 -7.11
CA ARG A 99 3.23 14.12 -6.85
C ARG A 99 3.17 14.41 -5.35
N LEU A 100 3.29 15.69 -5.00
CA LEU A 100 3.19 16.12 -3.62
C LEU A 100 1.80 15.79 -3.08
N GLY A 101 1.74 15.28 -1.86
CA GLY A 101 0.48 14.92 -1.23
C GLY A 101 -0.06 13.55 -1.63
N LYS A 102 0.74 12.75 -2.35
CA LYS A 102 0.38 11.38 -2.71
C LYS A 102 1.39 10.40 -2.13
N LEU A 103 0.89 9.28 -1.62
CA LEU A 103 1.76 8.16 -1.29
C LEU A 103 2.17 7.46 -2.58
N PHE A 104 3.29 6.73 -2.56
CA PHE A 104 3.63 5.84 -3.66
C PHE A 104 3.53 4.39 -3.19
N VAL A 105 3.04 3.53 -4.07
CA VAL A 105 2.89 2.11 -3.78
C VAL A 105 4.12 1.38 -4.32
N SER A 106 4.90 0.79 -3.41
CA SER A 106 6.11 0.06 -3.78
C SER A 106 5.87 -1.43 -4.00
N ASP A 107 4.85 -1.98 -3.34
CA ASP A 107 4.45 -3.37 -3.51
C ASP A 107 2.94 -3.48 -3.26
N GLY A 108 2.30 -4.43 -3.91
CA GLY A 108 0.86 -4.63 -3.77
C GLY A 108 0.03 -3.79 -4.74
N ASN A 109 0.60 -3.39 -5.89
CA ASN A 109 -0.14 -2.65 -6.91
C ASN A 109 -1.40 -3.38 -7.37
N HIS A 110 -1.31 -4.69 -7.58
CA HIS A 110 -2.45 -5.50 -8.00
C HIS A 110 -3.51 -5.58 -6.90
N ARG A 111 -3.10 -5.63 -5.64
CA ARG A 111 -4.02 -5.67 -4.50
C ARG A 111 -4.74 -4.33 -4.32
N ALA A 112 -4.04 -3.22 -4.57
CA ALA A 112 -4.66 -1.91 -4.54
C ALA A 112 -5.72 -1.79 -5.65
N TYR A 113 -5.40 -2.24 -6.85
CA TYR A 113 -6.38 -2.26 -7.94
C TYR A 113 -7.54 -3.20 -7.64
N ALA A 114 -7.26 -4.36 -7.04
CA ALA A 114 -8.31 -5.30 -6.63
C ALA A 114 -9.28 -4.67 -5.63
N ALA A 115 -8.77 -3.89 -4.66
CA ALA A 115 -9.61 -3.15 -3.73
C ALA A 115 -10.55 -2.20 -4.47
N PHE A 116 -10.03 -1.47 -5.45
CA PHE A 116 -10.84 -0.60 -6.29
C PHE A 116 -11.90 -1.39 -7.06
N LEU A 117 -11.53 -2.50 -7.66
CA LEU A 117 -12.46 -3.35 -8.42
C LEU A 117 -13.57 -3.94 -7.55
N ARG A 118 -13.29 -4.17 -6.28
CA ARG A 118 -14.30 -4.62 -5.30
C ARG A 118 -15.28 -3.53 -4.90
N GLY A 119 -15.03 -2.29 -5.28
CA GLY A 119 -15.81 -1.15 -4.83
C GLY A 119 -15.42 -0.63 -3.45
N SER A 120 -14.28 -1.08 -2.91
CA SER A 120 -13.75 -0.54 -1.65
C SER A 120 -13.34 0.91 -1.84
N PRO A 121 -13.68 1.83 -0.91
CA PRO A 121 -13.32 3.24 -1.07
C PRO A 121 -11.83 3.51 -0.82
N THR A 122 -11.12 2.56 -0.22
CA THR A 122 -9.71 2.71 0.16
C THR A 122 -8.94 1.44 -0.17
N ALA A 123 -7.61 1.58 -0.23
CA ALA A 123 -6.68 0.46 -0.20
C ALA A 123 -5.89 0.52 1.11
N HIS A 124 -5.36 -0.62 1.56
CA HIS A 124 -4.63 -0.73 2.82
C HIS A 124 -3.14 -0.94 2.56
N PHE A 125 -2.31 -0.27 3.34
CA PHE A 125 -0.85 -0.37 3.21
C PHE A 125 -0.19 -0.38 4.58
N TYR A 126 0.98 -1.03 4.65
CA TYR A 126 1.93 -0.82 5.73
C TYR A 126 2.93 0.24 5.30
N MET A 127 3.32 1.11 6.22
CA MET A 127 4.36 2.09 5.95
C MET A 127 5.09 2.49 7.24
N PRO A 128 6.36 2.93 7.12
CA PRO A 128 7.08 3.44 8.28
C PRO A 128 6.36 4.65 8.89
N GLN A 129 6.34 4.72 10.22
CA GLN A 129 5.61 5.78 10.92
C GLN A 129 6.15 7.17 10.58
N SER A 130 7.46 7.32 10.41
CA SER A 130 8.04 8.62 10.07
C SER A 130 7.54 9.15 8.74
N GLU A 131 7.39 8.27 7.74
CA GLU A 131 6.87 8.65 6.44
C GLU A 131 5.39 8.97 6.51
N TRP A 132 4.63 8.23 7.30
CA TRP A 132 3.22 8.50 7.55
C TRP A 132 3.03 9.89 8.17
N ARG A 133 3.85 10.24 9.17
CA ARG A 133 3.78 11.56 9.82
C ARG A 133 4.05 12.68 8.84
N ARG A 134 5.04 12.52 7.97
CA ARG A 134 5.35 13.53 6.93
C ARG A 134 4.19 13.69 5.97
N PHE A 135 3.58 12.59 5.55
CA PHE A 135 2.40 12.62 4.69
C PHE A 135 1.24 13.36 5.37
N GLN A 136 0.98 13.06 6.65
CA GLN A 136 -0.06 13.75 7.40
C GLN A 136 0.17 15.26 7.47
N GLN A 137 1.41 15.68 7.68
CA GLN A 137 1.76 17.10 7.73
C GLN A 137 1.44 17.79 6.41
N VAL A 138 1.73 17.16 5.30
CA VAL A 138 1.39 17.72 3.99
C VAL A 138 -0.13 17.78 3.80
N GLN A 139 -0.86 16.75 4.25
CA GLN A 139 -2.32 16.77 4.18
C GLN A 139 -2.94 17.88 5.03
N GLU A 140 -2.26 18.28 6.11
CA GLU A 140 -2.67 19.38 6.98
C GLU A 140 -2.22 20.76 6.45
N GLY A 141 -1.56 20.81 5.29
CA GLY A 141 -1.11 22.05 4.69
C GLY A 141 0.25 22.53 5.17
N ILE A 142 0.97 21.72 5.93
CA ILE A 142 2.32 22.06 6.42
C ILE A 142 3.31 21.75 5.31
N GLN A 143 4.13 22.74 4.96
CA GLN A 143 5.18 22.53 3.95
C GLN A 143 6.37 21.82 4.57
N ILE A 144 6.84 20.82 3.88
CA ILE A 144 8.01 20.03 4.30
C ILE A 144 9.02 19.99 3.17
#